data_55a12cb20619baa6671ccff1d3357fc7
#
_entry.id   55a12cb20619baa6671ccff1d3357fc7
#
_cell.length_a   1.000
_cell.length_b   1.000
_cell.length_c   1.000
_cell.angle_alpha   90.00
_cell.angle_beta   90.00
_cell.angle_gamma   90.00
#
_symmetry.space_group_name_H-M   'P 1'
#
loop_
_entity.id
_entity.type
_entity.pdbx_description
1 polymer ?
#
loop_
_entity_poly.entity_id
_entity_poly.type
_entity_poly.pdbx_seq_one_letter_code
_entity_poly.pdbx_strand_id
1 'polypeptide(L)'
;LSGCNVEGSKVVFLLDSSASMLHKKLGEIFRLSVSDNSIKKNSQKWKQALSISDWFLEKLPISSQFKFITFNEEPNELSTNSKWIYKSESTALKDIKNSLIKIIPERGTNLMKPFELISDDGADSVYIVTDGLPTQGKGRRCENDNLISGKCRKLIFFDSINLLKKANKRIKINFILLPIEGDIMAPYFLSDVAKSSNGCFIAPPRDWP
;
A
#
# COMPACT_ATOMS: atom_id res chain seq x y z
N LEU A 1 -17.81 -5.76 6.68
CA LEU A 1 -16.67 -6.11 7.50
C LEU A 1 -16.54 -5.09 8.60
N SER A 2 -17.07 -5.47 9.74
CA SER A 2 -17.12 -4.68 10.96
C SER A 2 -15.72 -4.35 11.45
N GLY A 3 -15.39 -3.09 11.60
CA GLY A 3 -14.26 -2.63 12.39
C GLY A 3 -13.24 -1.71 11.75
N CYS A 4 -13.26 -1.52 10.42
CA CYS A 4 -12.40 -0.55 9.76
C CYS A 4 -13.24 0.50 9.04
N ASN A 5 -13.47 1.61 9.71
CA ASN A 5 -14.00 2.80 9.06
C ASN A 5 -12.84 3.60 8.46
N VAL A 6 -13.06 4.21 7.31
CA VAL A 6 -12.11 5.18 6.77
C VAL A 6 -12.27 6.48 7.56
N GLU A 7 -11.25 6.85 8.29
CA GLU A 7 -11.25 7.99 9.23
C GLU A 7 -10.00 8.85 9.05
N GLY A 8 -10.12 10.12 9.37
CA GLY A 8 -9.02 11.08 9.38
C GLY A 8 -9.37 12.39 8.69
N SER A 9 -8.71 13.46 9.10
CA SER A 9 -8.82 14.76 8.44
C SER A 9 -7.84 14.88 7.28
N LYS A 10 -6.63 14.32 7.44
CA LYS A 10 -5.58 14.23 6.43
C LYS A 10 -5.15 12.78 6.25
N VAL A 11 -5.65 12.15 5.20
CA VAL A 11 -5.52 10.71 4.97
C VAL A 11 -4.62 10.42 3.79
N VAL A 12 -3.61 9.56 3.97
CA VAL A 12 -2.80 9.05 2.87
C VAL A 12 -3.23 7.63 2.52
N PHE A 13 -3.45 7.37 1.25
CA PHE A 13 -3.68 6.03 0.72
C PHE A 13 -2.45 5.57 -0.07
N LEU A 14 -1.86 4.47 0.35
CA LEU A 14 -0.71 3.82 -0.28
C LEU A 14 -1.15 2.51 -0.92
N LEU A 15 -1.05 2.41 -2.24
CA LEU A 15 -1.36 1.20 -2.99
C LEU A 15 -0.07 0.56 -3.49
N ASP A 16 0.24 -0.62 -3.00
CA ASP A 16 1.32 -1.45 -3.52
C ASP A 16 1.01 -1.84 -4.98
N SER A 17 1.94 -1.52 -5.88
CA SER A 17 1.89 -1.84 -7.29
C SER A 17 3.09 -2.70 -7.72
N SER A 18 3.64 -3.48 -6.80
CA SER A 18 4.72 -4.43 -7.08
C SER A 18 4.22 -5.63 -7.87
N ALA A 19 5.14 -6.41 -8.44
CA ALA A 19 4.82 -7.57 -9.26
C ALA A 19 4.02 -8.65 -8.50
N SER A 20 4.18 -8.76 -7.19
CA SER A 20 3.42 -9.70 -6.36
C SER A 20 1.92 -9.42 -6.37
N MET A 21 1.51 -8.17 -6.63
CA MET A 21 0.10 -7.78 -6.75
C MET A 21 -0.60 -8.36 -7.98
N LEU A 22 0.11 -9.02 -8.88
CA LEU A 22 -0.47 -9.72 -10.04
C LEU A 22 -1.24 -10.97 -9.63
N HIS A 23 -0.73 -11.77 -8.69
CA HIS A 23 -1.37 -13.04 -8.31
C HIS A 23 -0.97 -13.47 -6.89
N LYS A 24 -1.76 -14.40 -6.30
CA LYS A 24 -1.47 -14.95 -4.98
C LYS A 24 -0.42 -16.06 -4.97
N LYS A 25 -0.21 -16.78 -6.10
CA LYS A 25 0.74 -17.88 -6.23
C LYS A 25 2.03 -17.39 -6.91
N LEU A 26 3.18 -17.76 -6.34
CA LEU A 26 4.50 -17.32 -6.86
C LEU A 26 4.72 -17.71 -8.32
N GLY A 27 4.42 -18.96 -8.71
CA GLY A 27 4.57 -19.40 -10.11
C GLY A 27 3.75 -18.57 -11.10
N GLU A 28 2.53 -18.17 -10.71
CA GLU A 28 1.69 -17.30 -11.54
C GLU A 28 2.21 -15.86 -11.60
N ILE A 29 2.79 -15.36 -10.51
CA ILE A 29 3.44 -14.04 -10.51
C ILE A 29 4.56 -14.01 -11.54
N PHE A 30 5.44 -15.01 -11.57
CA PHE A 30 6.51 -15.11 -12.56
C PHE A 30 5.96 -15.15 -14.00
N ARG A 31 4.96 -16.00 -14.25
CA ARG A 31 4.32 -16.12 -15.56
C ARG A 31 3.70 -14.79 -16.03
N LEU A 32 2.97 -14.11 -15.13
CA LEU A 32 2.32 -12.84 -15.44
C LEU A 32 3.31 -11.69 -15.57
N SER A 33 4.42 -11.70 -14.83
CA SER A 33 5.42 -10.62 -14.87
C SER A 33 6.08 -10.46 -16.24
N VAL A 34 6.14 -11.52 -17.04
CA VAL A 34 6.67 -11.50 -18.42
C VAL A 34 5.57 -11.39 -19.49
N SER A 35 4.30 -11.30 -19.08
CA SER A 35 3.17 -11.15 -20.00
C SER A 35 2.98 -9.71 -20.46
N ASP A 36 2.14 -9.51 -21.45
CA ASP A 36 1.76 -8.17 -21.92
C ASP A 36 1.10 -7.32 -20.82
N ASN A 37 1.27 -6.01 -20.93
CA ASN A 37 0.73 -5.06 -19.95
C ASN A 37 -0.80 -5.12 -19.82
N SER A 38 -1.50 -5.47 -20.90
CA SER A 38 -2.96 -5.68 -20.88
C SER A 38 -3.35 -6.85 -19.97
N ILE A 39 -2.57 -7.94 -19.98
CA ILE A 39 -2.79 -9.13 -19.14
C ILE A 39 -2.50 -8.77 -17.67
N LYS A 40 -1.38 -8.07 -17.41
CA LYS A 40 -1.01 -7.63 -16.06
C LYS A 40 -2.11 -6.77 -15.42
N LYS A 41 -2.60 -5.75 -16.14
CA LYS A 41 -3.68 -4.87 -15.69
C LYS A 41 -4.99 -5.61 -15.43
N ASN A 42 -5.23 -6.68 -16.13
CA ASN A 42 -6.44 -7.50 -16.02
C ASN A 42 -6.31 -8.65 -15.00
N SER A 43 -5.17 -8.78 -14.33
CA SER A 43 -4.97 -9.82 -13.31
C SER A 43 -5.95 -9.64 -12.14
N GLN A 44 -6.44 -10.76 -11.61
CA GLN A 44 -7.55 -10.74 -10.66
C GLN A 44 -7.21 -10.04 -9.35
N LYS A 45 -6.02 -10.28 -8.81
CA LYS A 45 -5.59 -9.65 -7.56
C LYS A 45 -5.42 -8.14 -7.73
N TRP A 46 -4.87 -7.70 -8.87
CA TRP A 46 -4.77 -6.28 -9.18
C TRP A 46 -6.15 -5.61 -9.32
N LYS A 47 -7.10 -6.27 -9.98
CA LYS A 47 -8.49 -5.79 -10.03
C LYS A 47 -9.10 -5.64 -8.64
N GLN A 48 -8.85 -6.58 -7.73
CA GLN A 48 -9.28 -6.46 -6.34
C GLN A 48 -8.63 -5.24 -5.66
N ALA A 49 -7.34 -5.01 -5.87
CA ALA A 49 -6.64 -3.84 -5.33
C ALA A 49 -7.24 -2.52 -5.86
N LEU A 50 -7.62 -2.46 -7.13
CA LEU A 50 -8.32 -1.31 -7.71
C LEU A 50 -9.73 -1.12 -7.11
N SER A 51 -10.49 -2.21 -6.92
CA SER A 51 -11.81 -2.14 -6.25
C SER A 51 -11.71 -1.65 -4.81
N ILE A 52 -10.65 -2.06 -4.08
CA ILE A 52 -10.36 -1.56 -2.73
C ILE A 52 -10.06 -0.05 -2.77
N SER A 53 -9.35 0.40 -3.79
CA SER A 53 -9.06 1.83 -3.98
C SER A 53 -10.34 2.63 -4.24
N ASP A 54 -11.24 2.11 -5.06
CA ASP A 54 -12.56 2.72 -5.28
C ASP A 54 -13.39 2.76 -4.00
N TRP A 55 -13.46 1.64 -3.27
CA TRP A 55 -14.12 1.56 -1.97
C TRP A 55 -13.56 2.59 -0.97
N PHE A 56 -12.24 2.72 -0.88
CA PHE A 56 -11.61 3.73 -0.03
C PHE A 56 -12.06 5.14 -0.41
N LEU A 57 -11.98 5.49 -1.70
CA LEU A 57 -12.38 6.80 -2.19
C LEU A 57 -13.86 7.08 -1.93
N GLU A 58 -14.73 6.07 -1.95
CA GLU A 58 -16.15 6.22 -1.63
C GLU A 58 -16.39 6.43 -0.13
N LYS A 59 -15.69 5.70 0.72
CA LYS A 59 -15.87 5.72 2.18
C LYS A 59 -15.15 6.87 2.88
N LEU A 60 -14.23 7.53 2.20
CA LEU A 60 -13.53 8.69 2.76
C LEU A 60 -14.53 9.79 3.14
N PRO A 61 -14.49 10.36 4.37
CA PRO A 61 -15.36 11.45 4.77
C PRO A 61 -15.26 12.66 3.84
N ILE A 62 -16.39 13.31 3.56
CA ILE A 62 -16.45 14.43 2.60
C ILE A 62 -15.57 15.62 3.01
N SER A 63 -15.37 15.79 4.32
CA SER A 63 -14.53 16.85 4.91
C SER A 63 -13.02 16.51 4.90
N SER A 64 -12.66 15.28 4.56
CA SER A 64 -11.26 14.85 4.59
C SER A 64 -10.48 15.40 3.40
N GLN A 65 -9.23 15.70 3.65
CA GLN A 65 -8.20 15.86 2.64
C GLN A 65 -7.45 14.53 2.48
N PHE A 66 -7.02 14.21 1.27
CA PHE A 66 -6.27 12.98 1.06
C PHE A 66 -5.17 13.13 0.02
N LYS A 67 -4.21 12.21 0.07
CA LYS A 67 -3.22 11.95 -0.97
C LYS A 67 -3.35 10.49 -1.39
N PHE A 68 -3.21 10.24 -2.69
CA PHE A 68 -3.22 8.90 -3.25
C PHE A 68 -1.87 8.61 -3.90
N ILE A 69 -1.17 7.60 -3.40
CA ILE A 69 0.18 7.24 -3.83
C ILE A 69 0.20 5.76 -4.17
N THR A 70 0.66 5.40 -5.35
CA THR A 70 1.04 4.03 -5.67
C THR A 70 2.53 3.86 -5.41
N PHE A 71 2.96 2.66 -5.04
CA PHE A 71 4.38 2.40 -4.83
C PHE A 71 4.77 0.99 -5.24
N ASN A 72 5.97 0.86 -5.72
CA ASN A 72 6.71 -0.38 -5.89
C ASN A 72 8.13 -0.16 -5.34
N GLU A 73 9.16 -0.06 -6.16
CA GLU A 73 10.49 0.39 -5.75
C GLU A 73 10.53 1.90 -5.48
N GLU A 74 9.65 2.66 -6.16
CA GLU A 74 9.52 4.09 -6.04
C GLU A 74 8.05 4.49 -5.77
N PRO A 75 7.80 5.55 -4.98
CA PRO A 75 6.47 6.12 -4.84
C PRO A 75 6.10 6.91 -6.10
N ASN A 76 4.81 6.82 -6.47
CA ASN A 76 4.21 7.61 -7.53
C ASN A 76 2.94 8.26 -7.00
N GLU A 77 3.00 9.55 -6.70
CA GLU A 77 1.88 10.33 -6.21
C GLU A 77 0.92 10.63 -7.36
N LEU A 78 -0.33 10.23 -7.23
CA LEU A 78 -1.38 10.44 -8.24
C LEU A 78 -2.13 11.75 -8.05
N SER A 79 -1.92 12.43 -6.94
CA SER A 79 -2.44 13.76 -6.69
C SER A 79 -1.65 14.81 -7.48
N THR A 80 -2.35 15.70 -8.19
CA THR A 80 -1.72 16.76 -8.96
C THR A 80 -0.96 17.73 -8.05
N ASN A 81 0.31 18.01 -8.38
CA ASN A 81 1.15 19.00 -7.71
C ASN A 81 1.46 18.72 -6.23
N SER A 82 1.50 17.46 -5.80
CA SER A 82 1.84 17.06 -4.40
C SER A 82 0.97 17.75 -3.34
N LYS A 83 -0.24 18.16 -3.70
CA LYS A 83 -1.17 18.86 -2.81
C LYS A 83 -2.17 17.90 -2.19
N TRP A 84 -2.64 18.27 -1.01
CA TRP A 84 -3.80 17.65 -0.40
C TRP A 84 -5.05 17.92 -1.24
N ILE A 85 -5.79 16.88 -1.58
CA ILE A 85 -7.03 16.94 -2.35
C ILE A 85 -8.20 16.83 -1.39
N TYR A 86 -9.21 17.71 -1.51
CA TYR A 86 -10.46 17.52 -0.79
C TYR A 86 -11.29 16.43 -1.42
N LYS A 87 -11.94 15.61 -0.62
CA LYS A 87 -12.87 14.57 -1.10
C LYS A 87 -13.99 15.15 -1.97
N SER A 88 -14.35 16.41 -1.79
CA SER A 88 -15.36 17.12 -2.57
C SER A 88 -14.91 17.46 -4.01
N GLU A 89 -13.62 17.37 -4.33
CA GLU A 89 -13.06 17.70 -5.65
C GLU A 89 -13.29 16.57 -6.65
N SER A 90 -14.47 16.54 -7.29
CA SER A 90 -14.87 15.44 -8.19
C SER A 90 -13.98 15.27 -9.42
N THR A 91 -13.36 16.33 -9.92
CA THR A 91 -12.40 16.27 -11.04
C THR A 91 -11.13 15.55 -10.63
N ALA A 92 -10.54 15.90 -9.49
CA ALA A 92 -9.36 15.25 -8.96
C ALA A 92 -9.58 13.74 -8.70
N LEU A 93 -10.78 13.38 -8.20
CA LEU A 93 -11.16 11.96 -8.03
C LEU A 93 -11.19 11.20 -9.36
N LYS A 94 -11.75 11.81 -10.43
CA LYS A 94 -11.77 11.21 -11.77
C LYS A 94 -10.36 11.04 -12.31
N ASP A 95 -9.48 12.03 -12.12
CA ASP A 95 -8.10 11.98 -12.60
C ASP A 95 -7.30 10.89 -11.90
N ILE A 96 -7.49 10.70 -10.58
CA ILE A 96 -6.88 9.61 -9.83
C ILE A 96 -7.37 8.25 -10.37
N LYS A 97 -8.68 8.06 -10.57
CA LYS A 97 -9.23 6.82 -11.13
C LYS A 97 -8.69 6.53 -12.52
N ASN A 98 -8.61 7.55 -13.39
CA ASN A 98 -8.04 7.46 -14.73
C ASN A 98 -6.53 7.12 -14.71
N SER A 99 -5.81 7.56 -13.69
CA SER A 99 -4.40 7.26 -13.50
C SER A 99 -4.20 5.84 -12.99
N LEU A 100 -5.03 5.40 -12.04
CA LEU A 100 -4.97 4.04 -11.47
C LEU A 100 -5.11 2.93 -12.51
N ILE A 101 -6.03 3.07 -13.47
CA ILE A 101 -6.23 2.06 -14.54
C ILE A 101 -5.05 1.96 -15.51
N LYS A 102 -4.14 2.94 -15.50
CA LYS A 102 -2.92 2.93 -16.33
C LYS A 102 -1.75 2.24 -15.63
N ILE A 103 -1.78 2.11 -14.31
CA ILE A 103 -0.72 1.49 -13.52
C ILE A 103 -0.56 0.02 -13.90
N ILE A 104 0.68 -0.41 -14.00
CA ILE A 104 1.06 -1.79 -14.28
C ILE A 104 1.81 -2.32 -13.05
N PRO A 105 1.32 -3.38 -12.40
CA PRO A 105 2.05 -4.00 -11.30
C PRO A 105 3.36 -4.60 -11.77
N GLU A 106 4.47 -4.12 -11.21
CA GLU A 106 5.81 -4.56 -11.58
C GLU A 106 6.85 -4.23 -10.49
N ARG A 107 8.03 -4.83 -10.59
CA ARG A 107 9.17 -4.60 -9.69
C ARG A 107 8.95 -5.12 -8.26
N GLY A 108 9.84 -4.71 -7.34
CA GLY A 108 9.80 -5.06 -5.92
C GLY A 108 8.95 -4.12 -5.08
N THR A 109 8.93 -4.34 -3.77
CA THR A 109 8.15 -3.56 -2.80
C THR A 109 9.08 -2.81 -1.86
N ASN A 110 9.08 -1.48 -1.90
CA ASN A 110 9.81 -0.61 -0.98
C ASN A 110 8.83 0.28 -0.21
N LEU A 111 8.60 -0.03 1.05
CA LEU A 111 7.68 0.72 1.90
C LEU A 111 8.34 1.96 2.53
N MET A 112 9.66 2.00 2.59
CA MET A 112 10.40 3.11 3.21
C MET A 112 10.25 4.40 2.42
N LYS A 113 10.38 4.35 1.10
CA LYS A 113 10.31 5.53 0.24
C LYS A 113 8.97 6.28 0.28
N PRO A 114 7.80 5.62 0.18
CA PRO A 114 6.53 6.33 0.38
C PRO A 114 6.40 6.90 1.79
N PHE A 115 6.96 6.28 2.81
CA PHE A 115 6.96 6.84 4.16
C PHE A 115 7.91 8.05 4.30
N GLU A 116 9.07 8.04 3.64
CA GLU A 116 9.94 9.22 3.52
C GLU A 116 9.17 10.38 2.86
N LEU A 117 8.43 10.10 1.79
CA LEU A 117 7.67 11.11 1.05
C LEU A 117 6.60 11.80 1.90
N ILE A 118 5.91 11.04 2.78
CA ILE A 118 4.79 11.56 3.58
C ILE A 118 5.18 11.97 5.01
N SER A 119 6.43 11.80 5.40
CA SER A 119 6.89 12.01 6.79
C SER A 119 6.56 13.40 7.34
N ASP A 120 6.71 14.42 6.50
CA ASP A 120 6.52 15.83 6.89
C ASP A 120 5.15 16.41 6.46
N ASP A 121 4.27 15.57 5.89
CA ASP A 121 2.99 16.01 5.34
C ASP A 121 1.92 16.29 6.39
N GLY A 122 2.13 15.87 7.64
CA GLY A 122 1.16 16.04 8.72
C GLY A 122 -0.09 15.17 8.57
N ALA A 123 0.04 14.00 7.92
CA ALA A 123 -1.03 13.01 7.84
C ALA A 123 -1.40 12.49 9.24
N ASP A 124 -2.70 12.33 9.51
CA ASP A 124 -3.20 11.74 10.74
C ASP A 124 -3.51 10.24 10.60
N SER A 125 -3.70 9.78 9.36
CA SER A 125 -3.99 8.38 9.08
C SER A 125 -3.37 7.95 7.73
N VAL A 126 -2.81 6.74 7.70
CA VAL A 126 -2.33 6.11 6.46
C VAL A 126 -3.02 4.76 6.26
N TYR A 127 -3.52 4.50 5.06
CA TYR A 127 -4.10 3.23 4.63
C TYR A 127 -3.17 2.59 3.60
N ILE A 128 -2.75 1.36 3.85
CA ILE A 128 -1.76 0.67 3.04
C ILE A 128 -2.39 -0.62 2.52
N VAL A 129 -2.53 -0.72 1.21
CA VAL A 129 -2.92 -1.95 0.52
C VAL A 129 -1.67 -2.61 0.00
N THR A 130 -1.37 -3.80 0.50
CA THR A 130 -0.18 -4.59 0.12
C THR A 130 -0.49 -6.08 0.27
N ASP A 131 0.38 -6.93 -0.21
CA ASP A 131 0.22 -8.39 -0.08
C ASP A 131 1.27 -9.04 0.83
N GLY A 132 2.22 -8.25 1.35
CA GLY A 132 3.26 -8.83 2.20
C GLY A 132 4.22 -7.81 2.79
N LEU A 133 5.28 -8.34 3.37
CA LEU A 133 6.38 -7.51 3.89
C LEU A 133 7.22 -6.97 2.72
N PRO A 134 7.83 -5.77 2.85
CA PRO A 134 8.66 -5.19 1.82
C PRO A 134 9.84 -6.09 1.46
N THR A 135 10.24 -6.03 0.19
CA THR A 135 11.39 -6.76 -0.35
C THR A 135 12.61 -5.87 -0.55
N GLN A 136 12.42 -4.56 -0.46
CA GLN A 136 13.48 -3.56 -0.63
C GLN A 136 13.40 -2.50 0.47
N GLY A 137 14.55 -1.89 0.81
CA GLY A 137 14.67 -0.83 1.79
C GLY A 137 16.13 -0.67 2.22
N LYS A 138 16.45 0.40 2.94
CA LYS A 138 17.78 0.62 3.52
C LYS A 138 17.87 -0.15 4.83
N GLY A 139 18.73 -1.14 4.89
CA GLY A 139 19.04 -1.82 6.15
C GLY A 139 20.47 -2.34 6.10
N ARG A 140 21.39 -1.78 6.90
CA ARG A 140 22.82 -2.12 6.94
C ARG A 140 23.16 -3.62 7.07
N ARG A 141 22.18 -4.46 7.42
CA ARG A 141 22.36 -5.91 7.60
C ARG A 141 21.82 -6.74 6.42
N CYS A 142 21.22 -6.11 5.43
CA CYS A 142 20.54 -6.76 4.31
C CYS A 142 21.10 -6.41 2.94
N GLU A 143 22.07 -5.50 2.87
CA GLU A 143 22.61 -4.96 1.60
C GLU A 143 23.42 -5.98 0.78
N ASN A 144 23.82 -7.10 1.38
CA ASN A 144 24.67 -8.12 0.73
C ASN A 144 23.93 -9.42 0.38
N ASP A 145 22.62 -9.53 0.65
CA ASP A 145 21.89 -10.77 0.37
C ASP A 145 21.26 -10.71 -1.02
N ASN A 146 21.74 -11.51 -1.95
CA ASN A 146 21.12 -11.72 -3.28
C ASN A 146 19.71 -12.31 -3.18
N LEU A 147 19.35 -12.89 -2.05
CA LEU A 147 18.02 -13.41 -1.72
C LEU A 147 17.58 -12.83 -0.38
N ILE A 148 16.56 -12.00 -0.40
CA ILE A 148 16.03 -11.37 0.81
C ILE A 148 15.37 -12.40 1.71
N SER A 149 16.00 -12.71 2.84
CA SER A 149 15.46 -13.62 3.84
C SER A 149 14.23 -13.02 4.56
N GLY A 150 13.35 -13.87 5.09
CA GLY A 150 12.22 -13.40 5.90
C GLY A 150 12.64 -12.54 7.10
N LYS A 151 13.83 -12.82 7.70
CA LYS A 151 14.43 -12.01 8.76
C LYS A 151 14.78 -10.60 8.26
N CYS A 152 15.34 -10.50 7.06
CA CYS A 152 15.69 -9.24 6.45
C CYS A 152 14.43 -8.41 6.11
N ARG A 153 13.41 -9.01 5.51
CA ARG A 153 12.12 -8.36 5.21
C ARG A 153 11.47 -7.79 6.47
N LYS A 154 11.51 -8.54 7.59
CA LYS A 154 11.06 -8.06 8.89
C LYS A 154 11.80 -6.80 9.34
N LEU A 155 13.13 -6.79 9.25
CA LEU A 155 13.96 -5.63 9.65
C LEU A 155 13.63 -4.41 8.80
N ILE A 156 13.58 -4.55 7.47
CA ILE A 156 13.21 -3.48 6.53
C ILE A 156 11.82 -2.93 6.86
N PHE A 157 10.87 -3.80 7.16
CA PHE A 157 9.51 -3.39 7.53
C PHE A 157 9.51 -2.53 8.80
N PHE A 158 10.15 -3.00 9.88
CA PHE A 158 10.18 -2.24 11.13
C PHE A 158 10.97 -0.94 11.02
N ASP A 159 12.05 -0.91 10.23
CA ASP A 159 12.79 0.33 9.97
C ASP A 159 11.90 1.36 9.23
N SER A 160 11.10 0.90 8.26
CA SER A 160 10.12 1.76 7.57
C SER A 160 9.04 2.29 8.54
N ILE A 161 8.48 1.44 9.39
CA ILE A 161 7.49 1.84 10.41
C ILE A 161 8.09 2.84 11.41
N ASN A 162 9.31 2.60 11.87
CA ASN A 162 10.01 3.47 12.81
C ASN A 162 10.27 4.86 12.23
N LEU A 163 10.62 4.93 10.93
CA LEU A 163 10.77 6.20 10.23
C LEU A 163 9.47 7.01 10.27
N LEU A 164 8.35 6.40 9.89
CA LEU A 164 7.06 7.07 9.88
C LEU A 164 6.61 7.49 11.30
N LYS A 165 6.76 6.59 12.29
CA LYS A 165 6.40 6.89 13.70
C LYS A 165 7.33 7.94 14.34
N LYS A 166 8.58 8.07 13.89
CA LYS A 166 9.49 9.11 14.35
C LYS A 166 9.04 10.49 13.88
N ALA A 167 8.55 10.60 12.66
CA ALA A 167 8.01 11.83 12.11
C ALA A 167 6.66 12.20 12.75
N ASN A 168 5.74 11.22 12.90
CA ASN A 168 4.45 11.40 13.55
C ASN A 168 4.08 10.23 14.47
N LYS A 169 4.29 10.41 15.79
CA LYS A 169 4.00 9.38 16.80
C LYS A 169 2.52 9.01 16.91
N ARG A 170 1.61 9.88 16.46
CA ARG A 170 0.15 9.70 16.61
C ARG A 170 -0.52 9.21 15.33
N ILE A 171 0.23 9.00 14.25
CA ILE A 171 -0.34 8.54 12.98
C ILE A 171 -0.98 7.16 13.15
N LYS A 172 -2.22 7.02 12.69
CA LYS A 172 -2.90 5.74 12.61
C LYS A 172 -2.43 5.00 11.37
N ILE A 173 -1.98 3.76 11.53
CA ILE A 173 -1.48 2.93 10.42
C ILE A 173 -2.47 1.80 10.19
N ASN A 174 -3.11 1.81 9.03
CA ASN A 174 -4.13 0.84 8.66
C ASN A 174 -3.62 -0.04 7.52
N PHE A 175 -3.84 -1.34 7.60
CA PHE A 175 -3.42 -2.27 6.57
C PHE A 175 -4.60 -3.06 5.99
N ILE A 176 -4.60 -3.19 4.67
CA ILE A 176 -5.45 -4.10 3.92
C ILE A 176 -4.51 -5.09 3.23
N LEU A 177 -4.48 -6.32 3.74
CA LEU A 177 -3.55 -7.36 3.29
C LEU A 177 -4.22 -8.26 2.28
N LEU A 178 -3.73 -8.24 1.05
CA LEU A 178 -4.11 -9.19 0.00
C LEU A 178 -3.31 -10.51 0.10
N PRO A 179 -3.87 -11.63 -0.34
CA PRO A 179 -3.21 -12.92 -0.17
C PRO A 179 -1.98 -13.08 -1.06
N ILE A 180 -0.90 -13.63 -0.48
CA ILE A 180 0.28 -14.10 -1.19
C ILE A 180 0.80 -15.41 -0.59
N GLU A 181 1.31 -16.28 -1.44
CA GLU A 181 2.01 -17.49 -1.05
C GLU A 181 3.42 -17.14 -0.51
N GLY A 182 3.81 -17.80 0.60
CA GLY A 182 5.18 -17.73 1.14
C GLY A 182 5.42 -16.61 2.16
N ASP A 183 4.51 -15.67 2.39
CA ASP A 183 4.69 -14.62 3.41
C ASP A 183 3.80 -14.83 4.63
N ILE A 184 4.08 -15.91 5.36
CA ILE A 184 3.29 -16.33 6.54
C ILE A 184 3.39 -15.36 7.73
N MET A 185 4.42 -14.51 7.77
CA MET A 185 4.62 -13.57 8.88
C MET A 185 3.98 -12.21 8.66
N ALA A 186 3.62 -11.87 7.43
CA ALA A 186 3.01 -10.57 7.12
C ALA A 186 1.73 -10.31 7.92
N PRO A 187 0.74 -11.23 8.02
CA PRO A 187 -0.48 -10.96 8.78
C PRO A 187 -0.20 -10.61 10.24
N TYR A 188 0.75 -11.28 10.87
CA TYR A 188 1.11 -11.03 12.26
C TYR A 188 1.72 -9.63 12.45
N PHE A 189 2.75 -9.28 11.67
CA PHE A 189 3.44 -8.00 11.86
C PHE A 189 2.59 -6.80 11.44
N LEU A 190 1.81 -6.92 10.36
CA LEU A 190 0.93 -5.85 9.91
C LEU A 190 -0.20 -5.60 10.92
N SER A 191 -0.81 -6.67 11.46
CA SER A 191 -1.86 -6.53 12.48
C SER A 191 -1.33 -5.96 13.80
N ASP A 192 -0.12 -6.34 14.23
CA ASP A 192 0.53 -5.82 15.43
C ASP A 192 0.81 -4.31 15.33
N VAL A 193 1.36 -3.88 14.19
CA VAL A 193 1.60 -2.45 13.92
C VAL A 193 0.30 -1.67 13.83
N ALA A 194 -0.73 -2.18 13.15
CA ALA A 194 -2.04 -1.54 13.08
C ALA A 194 -2.60 -1.35 14.48
N LYS A 195 -2.67 -2.40 15.28
CA LYS A 195 -3.16 -2.37 16.66
C LYS A 195 -2.37 -1.37 17.53
N SER A 196 -1.04 -1.38 17.44
CA SER A 196 -0.17 -0.49 18.24
C SER A 196 -0.27 0.99 17.86
N SER A 197 -0.84 1.31 16.70
CA SER A 197 -1.08 2.68 16.23
C SER A 197 -2.55 3.11 16.31
N ASN A 198 -3.41 2.34 16.96
CA ASN A 198 -4.86 2.52 16.95
C ASN A 198 -5.46 2.56 15.52
N GLY A 199 -4.83 1.91 14.59
CA GLY A 199 -5.31 1.68 13.25
C GLY A 199 -6.04 0.34 13.14
N CYS A 200 -6.42 -0.03 11.92
CA CYS A 200 -7.09 -1.28 11.65
C CYS A 200 -6.31 -2.22 10.72
N PHE A 201 -6.62 -3.50 10.80
CA PHE A 201 -6.09 -4.53 9.92
C PHE A 201 -7.24 -5.33 9.31
N ILE A 202 -7.23 -5.43 7.97
CA ILE A 202 -8.17 -6.26 7.21
C ILE A 202 -7.39 -7.23 6.33
N ALA A 203 -7.78 -8.50 6.35
CA ALA A 203 -7.43 -9.49 5.35
C ALA A 203 -8.72 -9.89 4.61
N PRO A 204 -9.07 -9.21 3.52
CA PRO A 204 -10.37 -9.34 2.91
C PRO A 204 -10.51 -10.68 2.15
N PRO A 205 -11.72 -11.26 2.06
CA PRO A 205 -11.99 -12.33 1.12
C PRO A 205 -11.86 -11.84 -0.32
N ARG A 206 -11.81 -12.78 -1.26
CA ARG A 206 -11.51 -12.51 -2.68
C ARG A 206 -12.54 -11.63 -3.39
N ASP A 207 -13.75 -11.64 -2.92
CA ASP A 207 -14.93 -10.95 -3.47
C ASP A 207 -15.26 -9.64 -2.75
N TRP A 208 -14.38 -9.19 -1.85
CA TRP A 208 -14.51 -7.91 -1.14
C TRP A 208 -13.68 -6.81 -1.85
N PRO A 209 -14.14 -5.59 -1.92
CA PRO A 209 -15.31 -4.91 -1.31
C PRO A 209 -16.63 -5.21 -1.99
#